data_896a44a1b98e31dae5d09d4eed72e980
#
_entry.id   896a44a1b98e31dae5d09d4eed72e980
#
_cell.length_a   1.000
_cell.length_b   1.000
_cell.length_c   1.000
_cell.angle_alpha   90.00
_cell.angle_beta   90.00
_cell.angle_gamma   90.00
#
_symmetry.space_group_name_H-M   'P 1'
#
loop_
_entity.id
_entity.type
_entity.pdbx_description
1 polymer ?
#
loop_
_entity_poly.entity_id
_entity_poly.type
_entity_poly.pdbx_seq_one_letter_code
_entity_poly.pdbx_strand_id
1 'polypeptide(L)'
;MNWLVLVLLSAIILGIYDITRKHAVKDNSAICVLLFASIAGAISFTLYALAIGEFTSALTIGKFDLLLIFLKSCIVGGSWGCVYTAMRKLPISLAAPIRSTAPLWTFIAAIFIYGEVPSLVAGVGMLTIFIGYYALSVVGQLEGFSFRNKSMLLIVAGTLLGSTAAIYDKYLLNNLQISPLKVQLYFSCFLVLIYLIFFVHIQ
;
A
#
# COMPACT_ATOMS: atom_id res chain seq x y z
N MET A 1 7.30 14.04 -20.94
CA MET A 1 7.16 12.56 -20.90
C MET A 1 5.68 12.25 -20.77
N ASN A 2 5.11 11.39 -21.64
CA ASN A 2 3.67 11.11 -21.64
C ASN A 2 3.28 10.44 -20.32
N TRP A 3 2.35 11.02 -19.57
CA TRP A 3 1.85 10.46 -18.31
C TRP A 3 1.41 8.99 -18.43
N LEU A 4 0.92 8.61 -19.60
CA LEU A 4 0.46 7.26 -19.93
C LEU A 4 1.61 6.24 -19.89
N VAL A 5 2.81 6.61 -20.38
CA VAL A 5 4.01 5.77 -20.32
C VAL A 5 4.43 5.54 -18.89
N LEU A 6 4.38 6.57 -18.03
CA LEU A 6 4.69 6.43 -16.60
C LEU A 6 3.72 5.49 -15.88
N VAL A 7 2.43 5.60 -16.18
CA VAL A 7 1.40 4.73 -15.59
C VAL A 7 1.61 3.27 -16.02
N LEU A 8 1.86 3.01 -17.30
CA LEU A 8 2.11 1.66 -17.80
C LEU A 8 3.38 1.05 -17.19
N LEU A 9 4.46 1.82 -17.12
CA LEU A 9 5.70 1.39 -16.50
C LEU A 9 5.51 1.07 -15.01
N SER A 10 4.79 1.93 -14.30
CA SER A 10 4.42 1.72 -12.90
C SER A 10 3.59 0.45 -12.71
N ALA A 11 2.63 0.18 -13.60
CA ALA A 11 1.80 -1.02 -13.54
C ALA A 11 2.62 -2.31 -13.73
N ILE A 12 3.58 -2.31 -14.67
CA ILE A 12 4.49 -3.44 -14.90
C ILE A 12 5.36 -3.68 -13.66
N ILE A 13 5.98 -2.62 -13.13
CA ILE A 13 6.83 -2.72 -11.93
C ILE A 13 6.02 -3.22 -10.72
N LEU A 14 4.78 -2.76 -10.57
CA LEU A 14 3.89 -3.20 -9.50
C LEU A 14 3.53 -4.68 -9.64
N GLY A 15 3.30 -5.17 -10.87
CA GLY A 15 3.08 -6.59 -11.13
C GLY A 15 4.28 -7.46 -10.75
N ILE A 16 5.48 -7.05 -11.15
CA ILE A 16 6.74 -7.72 -10.76
C ILE A 16 6.90 -7.72 -9.24
N TYR A 17 6.64 -6.58 -8.60
CA TYR A 17 6.68 -6.46 -7.15
C TYR A 17 5.72 -7.42 -6.45
N ASP A 18 4.49 -7.58 -6.93
CA ASP A 18 3.51 -8.49 -6.33
C ASP A 18 3.93 -9.96 -6.46
N ILE A 19 4.51 -10.37 -7.58
CA ILE A 19 5.06 -11.72 -7.78
C ILE A 19 6.25 -11.95 -6.83
N THR A 20 7.19 -11.02 -6.79
CA THR A 20 8.38 -11.10 -5.93
C THR A 20 7.97 -11.19 -4.46
N ARG A 21 7.03 -10.36 -4.04
CA ARG A 21 6.48 -10.36 -2.68
C ARG A 21 5.83 -11.70 -2.34
N LYS A 22 5.01 -12.25 -3.24
CA LYS A 22 4.39 -13.57 -3.05
C LYS A 22 5.45 -14.66 -2.88
N HIS A 23 6.51 -14.61 -3.69
CA HIS A 23 7.61 -15.55 -3.57
C HIS A 23 8.37 -15.39 -2.24
N ALA A 24 8.66 -14.16 -1.84
CA ALA A 24 9.36 -13.87 -0.59
C ALA A 24 8.62 -14.36 0.67
N VAL A 25 7.28 -14.25 0.70
CA VAL A 25 6.49 -14.67 1.87
C VAL A 25 6.10 -16.15 1.87
N LYS A 26 6.38 -16.89 0.79
CA LYS A 26 5.99 -18.29 0.67
C LYS A 26 6.58 -19.14 1.80
N ASP A 27 7.86 -18.99 2.03
CA ASP A 27 8.62 -19.82 2.98
C ASP A 27 9.17 -19.00 4.17
N ASN A 28 8.89 -17.69 4.20
CA ASN A 28 9.38 -16.79 5.26
C ASN A 28 8.23 -16.21 6.09
N SER A 29 8.55 -15.74 7.29
CA SER A 29 7.62 -14.97 8.10
C SER A 29 7.27 -13.65 7.40
N ALA A 30 5.97 -13.31 7.34
CA ALA A 30 5.51 -12.06 6.77
C ALA A 30 6.19 -10.83 7.43
N ILE A 31 6.38 -10.87 8.76
CA ILE A 31 7.01 -9.79 9.52
C ILE A 31 8.49 -9.65 9.17
N CYS A 32 9.20 -10.77 9.00
CA CYS A 32 10.60 -10.75 8.59
C CYS A 32 10.76 -10.08 7.20
N VAL A 33 9.94 -10.49 6.23
CA VAL A 33 9.97 -9.90 4.88
C VAL A 33 9.63 -8.41 4.92
N LEU A 34 8.63 -8.01 5.70
CA LEU A 34 8.23 -6.61 5.87
C LEU A 34 9.32 -5.78 6.54
N LEU A 35 10.00 -6.31 7.55
CA LEU A 35 11.12 -5.64 8.22
C LEU A 35 12.26 -5.36 7.23
N PHE A 36 12.72 -6.38 6.50
CA PHE A 36 13.80 -6.19 5.52
C PHE A 36 13.39 -5.24 4.38
N ALA A 37 12.16 -5.36 3.88
CA ALA A 37 11.64 -4.43 2.86
C ALA A 37 11.58 -2.99 3.37
N SER A 38 11.18 -2.78 4.63
CA SER A 38 11.15 -1.46 5.25
C SER A 38 12.54 -0.88 5.47
N ILE A 39 13.51 -1.70 5.88
CA ILE A 39 14.92 -1.28 6.02
C ILE A 39 15.47 -0.86 4.64
N ALA A 40 15.26 -1.68 3.61
CA ALA A 40 15.68 -1.33 2.25
C ALA A 40 15.04 -0.02 1.77
N GLY A 41 13.74 0.17 2.05
CA GLY A 41 13.03 1.42 1.78
C GLY A 41 13.64 2.63 2.51
N ALA A 42 13.90 2.51 3.81
CA ALA A 42 14.49 3.58 4.61
C ALA A 42 15.90 3.96 4.10
N ILE A 43 16.73 2.98 3.78
CA ILE A 43 18.05 3.21 3.19
C ILE A 43 17.92 3.92 1.84
N SER A 44 17.04 3.44 0.96
CA SER A 44 16.86 3.99 -0.38
C SER A 44 16.40 5.45 -0.34
N PHE A 45 15.42 5.80 0.51
CA PHE A 45 14.96 7.19 0.65
C PHE A 45 15.98 8.09 1.33
N THR A 46 16.78 7.57 2.26
CA THR A 46 17.89 8.32 2.87
C THR A 46 18.97 8.63 1.81
N LEU A 47 19.37 7.64 1.02
CA LEU A 47 20.34 7.84 -0.06
C LEU A 47 19.81 8.80 -1.13
N TYR A 48 18.54 8.71 -1.47
CA TYR A 48 17.90 9.65 -2.41
C TYR A 48 17.93 11.08 -1.86
N ALA A 49 17.57 11.30 -0.59
CA ALA A 49 17.59 12.60 0.04
C ALA A 49 19.02 13.22 0.08
N LEU A 50 20.03 12.37 0.32
CA LEU A 50 21.44 12.78 0.27
C LEU A 50 21.86 13.16 -1.16
N ALA A 51 21.46 12.36 -2.16
CA ALA A 51 21.85 12.58 -3.56
C ALA A 51 21.29 13.89 -4.13
N ILE A 52 20.07 14.30 -3.71
CA ILE A 52 19.47 15.58 -4.14
C ILE A 52 19.85 16.76 -3.24
N GLY A 53 20.65 16.55 -2.17
CA GLY A 53 21.08 17.60 -1.24
C GLY A 53 20.00 18.11 -0.28
N GLU A 54 18.84 17.44 -0.19
CA GLU A 54 17.72 17.86 0.65
C GLU A 54 17.65 17.13 2.01
N PHE A 55 18.66 16.36 2.36
CA PHE A 55 18.65 15.57 3.60
C PHE A 55 18.48 16.43 4.84
N THR A 56 19.21 17.53 4.95
CA THR A 56 19.13 18.44 6.11
C THR A 56 17.76 19.12 6.23
N SER A 57 17.17 19.52 5.11
CA SER A 57 15.80 20.08 5.08
C SER A 57 14.74 19.03 5.42
N ALA A 58 14.97 17.77 5.03
CA ALA A 58 14.09 16.68 5.35
C ALA A 58 14.07 16.35 6.85
N LEU A 59 15.17 16.54 7.57
CA LEU A 59 15.25 16.34 9.03
C LEU A 59 14.47 17.40 9.82
N THR A 60 14.23 18.56 9.25
CA THR A 60 13.47 19.63 9.92
C THR A 60 11.96 19.42 9.74
N ILE A 61 11.31 18.82 10.72
CA ILE A 61 9.86 18.54 10.71
C ILE A 61 9.21 18.97 12.03
N GLY A 62 7.97 19.45 11.95
CA GLY A 62 7.18 19.78 13.12
C GLY A 62 6.75 18.54 13.92
N LYS A 63 6.65 18.63 15.24
CA LYS A 63 6.22 17.49 16.08
C LYS A 63 4.83 16.98 15.71
N PHE A 64 3.94 17.87 15.29
CA PHE A 64 2.60 17.52 14.84
C PHE A 64 2.62 16.73 13.53
N ASP A 65 3.40 17.18 12.56
CA ASP A 65 3.55 16.47 11.28
C ASP A 65 4.18 15.09 11.48
N LEU A 66 5.16 14.99 12.39
CA LEU A 66 5.78 13.74 12.76
C LEU A 66 4.76 12.74 13.33
N LEU A 67 3.86 13.21 14.21
CA LEU A 67 2.78 12.39 14.77
C LEU A 67 1.82 11.90 13.68
N LEU A 68 1.47 12.76 12.73
CA LEU A 68 0.59 12.41 11.61
C LEU A 68 1.24 11.36 10.70
N ILE A 69 2.54 11.50 10.41
CA ILE A 69 3.27 10.49 9.62
C ILE A 69 3.40 9.17 10.40
N PHE A 70 3.57 9.22 11.71
CA PHE A 70 3.55 8.01 12.53
C PHE A 70 2.20 7.31 12.46
N LEU A 71 1.08 8.04 12.55
CA LEU A 71 -0.27 7.49 12.40
C LEU A 71 -0.45 6.83 11.02
N LYS A 72 -0.01 7.50 9.94
CA LYS A 72 0.06 6.90 8.59
C LYS A 72 0.80 5.57 8.62
N SER A 73 1.98 5.55 9.26
CA SER A 73 2.83 4.36 9.31
C SER A 73 2.16 3.19 10.04
N CYS A 74 1.38 3.47 11.09
CA CYS A 74 0.56 2.46 11.76
C CYS A 74 -0.53 1.90 10.84
N ILE A 75 -1.25 2.76 10.10
CA ILE A 75 -2.30 2.34 9.17
C ILE A 75 -1.71 1.47 8.04
N VAL A 76 -0.65 1.94 7.40
CA VAL A 76 0.03 1.21 6.31
C VAL A 76 0.69 -0.06 6.83
N GLY A 77 1.35 0.01 7.99
CA GLY A 77 1.97 -1.14 8.63
C GLY A 77 0.96 -2.25 8.92
N GLY A 78 -0.20 -1.90 9.47
CA GLY A 78 -1.32 -2.81 9.66
C GLY A 78 -1.86 -3.39 8.34
N SER A 79 -2.04 -2.53 7.33
CA SER A 79 -2.46 -2.95 5.99
C SER A 79 -1.50 -3.99 5.40
N TRP A 80 -0.21 -3.70 5.39
CA TRP A 80 0.81 -4.61 4.84
C TRP A 80 0.93 -5.89 5.66
N GLY A 81 0.85 -5.81 7.00
CA GLY A 81 0.83 -6.98 7.86
C GLY A 81 -0.32 -7.94 7.52
N CYS A 82 -1.53 -7.41 7.33
CA CYS A 82 -2.69 -8.18 6.91
C CYS A 82 -2.50 -8.80 5.51
N VAL A 83 -2.07 -8.00 4.54
CA VAL A 83 -1.87 -8.44 3.15
C VAL A 83 -0.79 -9.52 3.04
N TYR A 84 0.37 -9.31 3.64
CA TYR A 84 1.48 -10.26 3.56
C TYR A 84 1.15 -11.58 4.28
N THR A 85 0.47 -11.51 5.43
CA THR A 85 0.01 -12.70 6.14
C THR A 85 -1.02 -13.47 5.33
N ALA A 86 -1.95 -12.79 4.68
CA ALA A 86 -2.93 -13.41 3.80
C ALA A 86 -2.28 -14.05 2.58
N MET A 87 -1.33 -13.36 1.93
CA MET A 87 -0.64 -13.84 0.74
C MET A 87 0.22 -15.09 0.98
N ARG A 88 0.61 -15.39 2.21
CA ARG A 88 1.25 -16.67 2.52
C ARG A 88 0.34 -17.86 2.21
N LYS A 89 -0.97 -17.72 2.46
CA LYS A 89 -1.96 -18.80 2.40
C LYS A 89 -2.84 -18.76 1.16
N LEU A 90 -3.03 -17.59 0.56
CA LEU A 90 -3.88 -17.42 -0.61
C LEU A 90 -3.06 -17.54 -1.90
N PRO A 91 -3.60 -18.17 -2.96
CA PRO A 91 -3.02 -18.10 -4.29
C PRO A 91 -3.08 -16.65 -4.81
N ILE A 92 -2.15 -16.31 -5.70
CA ILE A 92 -2.06 -14.95 -6.27
C ILE A 92 -3.27 -14.62 -7.12
N SER A 93 -3.89 -15.64 -7.77
CA SER A 93 -5.12 -15.54 -8.55
C SER A 93 -6.29 -14.98 -7.76
N LEU A 94 -6.33 -15.19 -6.44
CA LEU A 94 -7.34 -14.62 -5.53
C LEU A 94 -6.87 -13.32 -4.87
N ALA A 95 -5.62 -13.30 -4.42
CA ALA A 95 -5.10 -12.17 -3.66
C ALA A 95 -4.97 -10.89 -4.50
N ALA A 96 -4.53 -11.02 -5.76
CA ALA A 96 -4.33 -9.89 -6.65
C ALA A 96 -5.66 -9.18 -7.02
N PRO A 97 -6.73 -9.87 -7.46
CA PRO A 97 -8.01 -9.24 -7.75
C PRO A 97 -8.60 -8.49 -6.55
N ILE A 98 -8.55 -9.07 -5.35
CA ILE A 98 -9.08 -8.42 -4.14
C ILE A 98 -8.31 -7.12 -3.85
N ARG A 99 -6.97 -7.17 -3.89
CA ARG A 99 -6.14 -5.98 -3.68
C ARG A 99 -6.37 -4.92 -4.75
N SER A 100 -6.63 -5.34 -5.95
CA SER A 100 -6.89 -4.44 -7.07
C SER A 100 -8.24 -3.71 -6.97
N THR A 101 -9.09 -4.05 -6.00
CA THR A 101 -10.28 -3.25 -5.65
C THR A 101 -9.93 -1.99 -4.86
N ALA A 102 -8.68 -1.80 -4.37
CA ALA A 102 -8.28 -0.64 -3.59
C ALA A 102 -8.62 0.71 -4.26
N PRO A 103 -8.41 0.94 -5.57
CA PRO A 103 -8.80 2.17 -6.24
C PRO A 103 -10.31 2.46 -6.15
N LEU A 104 -11.16 1.43 -6.13
CA LEU A 104 -12.60 1.61 -5.97
C LEU A 104 -12.95 2.19 -4.60
N TRP A 105 -12.36 1.64 -3.54
CA TRP A 105 -12.58 2.13 -2.17
C TRP A 105 -12.03 3.55 -1.98
N THR A 106 -10.86 3.83 -2.53
CA THR A 106 -10.27 5.17 -2.53
C THR A 106 -11.14 6.17 -3.28
N PHE A 107 -11.69 5.79 -4.43
CA PHE A 107 -12.57 6.61 -5.24
C PHE A 107 -13.89 6.92 -4.52
N ILE A 108 -14.56 5.90 -3.95
CA ILE A 108 -15.78 6.09 -3.16
C ILE A 108 -15.52 7.05 -2.01
N ALA A 109 -14.45 6.83 -1.26
CA ALA A 109 -14.12 7.68 -0.12
C ALA A 109 -13.72 9.11 -0.54
N ALA A 110 -13.08 9.30 -1.71
CA ALA A 110 -12.76 10.63 -2.24
C ALA A 110 -14.02 11.45 -2.55
N ILE A 111 -15.08 10.81 -3.07
CA ILE A 111 -16.38 11.47 -3.29
C ILE A 111 -16.97 11.94 -1.96
N PHE A 112 -17.02 11.07 -0.94
CA PHE A 112 -17.65 11.40 0.33
C PHE A 112 -16.83 12.36 1.21
N ILE A 113 -15.51 12.26 1.20
CA ILE A 113 -14.62 13.04 2.07
C ILE A 113 -14.24 14.38 1.45
N TYR A 114 -13.93 14.37 0.14
CA TYR A 114 -13.43 15.56 -0.58
C TYR A 114 -14.46 16.19 -1.51
N GLY A 115 -15.66 15.59 -1.67
CA GLY A 115 -16.68 16.08 -2.58
C GLY A 115 -16.27 16.02 -4.06
N GLU A 116 -15.30 15.16 -4.41
CA GLU A 116 -14.81 15.06 -5.78
C GLU A 116 -15.84 14.40 -6.68
N VAL A 117 -16.30 15.13 -7.69
CA VAL A 117 -17.20 14.57 -8.71
C VAL A 117 -16.36 14.03 -9.87
N PRO A 118 -16.30 12.71 -10.08
CA PRO A 118 -15.55 12.12 -11.16
C PRO A 118 -16.14 12.48 -12.51
N SER A 119 -15.28 12.62 -13.53
CA SER A 119 -15.73 12.73 -14.90
C SER A 119 -16.42 11.45 -15.36
N LEU A 120 -17.33 11.54 -16.35
CA LEU A 120 -17.96 10.36 -16.96
C LEU A 120 -16.93 9.32 -17.43
N VAL A 121 -15.83 9.78 -18.04
CA VAL A 121 -14.74 8.89 -18.49
C VAL A 121 -14.09 8.15 -17.34
N ALA A 122 -13.85 8.82 -16.22
CA ALA A 122 -13.31 8.19 -15.01
C ALA A 122 -14.28 7.16 -14.44
N GLY A 123 -15.58 7.45 -14.43
CA GLY A 123 -16.63 6.52 -13.99
C GLY A 123 -16.68 5.26 -14.86
N VAL A 124 -16.67 5.41 -16.18
CA VAL A 124 -16.63 4.27 -17.12
C VAL A 124 -15.36 3.45 -16.94
N GLY A 125 -14.19 4.08 -16.80
CA GLY A 125 -12.94 3.40 -16.51
C GLY A 125 -12.99 2.59 -15.23
N MET A 126 -13.58 3.14 -14.16
CA MET A 126 -13.76 2.46 -12.89
C MET A 126 -14.70 1.24 -13.01
N LEU A 127 -15.81 1.38 -13.72
CA LEU A 127 -16.72 0.26 -13.99
C LEU A 127 -16.03 -0.86 -14.79
N THR A 128 -15.23 -0.51 -15.79
CA THR A 128 -14.46 -1.47 -16.58
C THR A 128 -13.49 -2.26 -15.71
N ILE A 129 -12.76 -1.56 -14.82
CA ILE A 129 -11.87 -2.20 -13.84
C ILE A 129 -12.65 -3.14 -12.93
N PHE A 130 -13.80 -2.70 -12.42
CA PHE A 130 -14.66 -3.51 -11.54
C PHE A 130 -15.15 -4.78 -12.21
N ILE A 131 -15.62 -4.70 -13.47
CA ILE A 131 -16.05 -5.85 -14.26
C ILE A 131 -14.88 -6.83 -14.48
N GLY A 132 -13.69 -6.32 -14.83
CA GLY A 132 -12.49 -7.13 -14.98
C GLY A 132 -12.11 -7.89 -13.71
N TYR A 133 -12.16 -7.24 -12.56
CA TYR A 133 -11.88 -7.91 -11.26
C TYR A 133 -12.96 -8.88 -10.84
N TYR A 134 -14.22 -8.59 -11.15
CA TYR A 134 -15.31 -9.51 -10.92
C TYR A 134 -15.11 -10.80 -11.73
N ALA A 135 -14.78 -10.68 -13.00
CA ALA A 135 -14.48 -11.83 -13.87
C ALA A 135 -13.32 -12.69 -13.32
N LEU A 136 -12.22 -12.05 -12.87
CA LEU A 136 -11.10 -12.73 -12.23
C LEU A 136 -11.50 -13.39 -10.90
N SER A 137 -12.36 -12.77 -10.12
CA SER A 137 -12.86 -13.30 -8.84
C SER A 137 -13.70 -14.57 -9.06
N VAL A 138 -14.51 -14.62 -10.11
CA VAL A 138 -15.29 -15.82 -10.47
C VAL A 138 -14.37 -17.00 -10.80
N VAL A 139 -13.30 -16.76 -11.56
CA VAL A 139 -12.28 -17.79 -11.84
C VAL A 139 -11.63 -18.29 -10.55
N GLY A 140 -11.30 -17.40 -9.61
CA GLY A 140 -10.72 -17.76 -8.33
C GLY A 140 -11.63 -18.61 -7.43
N GLN A 141 -12.96 -18.41 -7.51
CA GLN A 141 -13.93 -19.26 -6.78
C GLN A 141 -13.93 -20.71 -7.28
N LEU A 142 -13.67 -20.93 -8.57
CA LEU A 142 -13.53 -22.26 -9.14
C LEU A 142 -12.33 -23.04 -8.57
N GLU A 143 -11.37 -22.36 -7.95
CA GLU A 143 -10.24 -22.96 -7.22
C GLU A 143 -10.61 -23.42 -5.79
N GLY A 144 -11.88 -23.36 -5.38
CA GLY A 144 -12.40 -23.96 -4.14
C GLY A 144 -12.17 -23.14 -2.87
N PHE A 145 -11.84 -21.86 -2.97
CA PHE A 145 -11.63 -21.00 -1.80
C PHE A 145 -12.94 -20.37 -1.30
N SER A 146 -13.22 -20.58 -0.01
CA SER A 146 -14.37 -19.97 0.66
C SER A 146 -14.04 -18.55 1.18
N PHE A 147 -14.96 -17.60 0.98
CA PHE A 147 -14.88 -16.23 1.54
C PHE A 147 -14.87 -16.19 3.08
N ARG A 148 -15.21 -17.28 3.77
CA ARG A 148 -15.17 -17.42 5.23
C ARG A 148 -13.76 -17.70 5.80
N ASN A 149 -12.76 -17.84 4.96
CA ASN A 149 -11.37 -18.09 5.41
C ASN A 149 -10.77 -16.82 6.05
N LYS A 150 -10.10 -16.97 7.20
CA LYS A 150 -9.39 -15.86 7.87
C LYS A 150 -8.43 -15.11 6.96
N SER A 151 -7.78 -15.79 6.02
CA SER A 151 -6.88 -15.15 5.05
C SER A 151 -7.62 -14.27 4.05
N MET A 152 -8.86 -14.61 3.69
CA MET A 152 -9.73 -13.75 2.87
C MET A 152 -10.14 -12.49 3.63
N LEU A 153 -10.50 -12.61 4.90
CA LEU A 153 -10.81 -11.45 5.73
C LEU A 153 -9.59 -10.54 5.90
N LEU A 154 -8.40 -11.12 6.09
CA LEU A 154 -7.16 -10.34 6.21
C LEU A 154 -6.82 -9.58 4.94
N ILE A 155 -6.97 -10.19 3.74
CA ILE A 155 -6.66 -9.49 2.49
C ILE A 155 -7.64 -8.34 2.23
N VAL A 156 -8.92 -8.54 2.53
CA VAL A 156 -9.96 -7.49 2.43
C VAL A 156 -9.67 -6.36 3.42
N ALA A 157 -9.44 -6.68 4.70
CA ALA A 157 -9.10 -5.69 5.72
C ALA A 157 -7.83 -4.91 5.36
N GLY A 158 -6.79 -5.61 4.89
CA GLY A 158 -5.56 -4.98 4.42
C GLY A 158 -5.79 -4.05 3.22
N THR A 159 -6.66 -4.43 2.28
CA THR A 159 -7.02 -3.60 1.13
C THR A 159 -7.76 -2.34 1.56
N LEU A 160 -8.73 -2.45 2.47
CA LEU A 160 -9.47 -1.30 3.01
C LEU A 160 -8.55 -0.35 3.79
N LEU A 161 -7.67 -0.89 4.65
CA LEU A 161 -6.67 -0.08 5.36
C LEU A 161 -5.72 0.61 4.39
N GLY A 162 -5.31 -0.07 3.30
CA GLY A 162 -4.49 0.52 2.25
C GLY A 162 -5.18 1.66 1.52
N SER A 163 -6.48 1.52 1.23
CA SER A 163 -7.30 2.59 0.64
C SER A 163 -7.43 3.78 1.59
N THR A 164 -7.63 3.52 2.89
CA THR A 164 -7.65 4.56 3.92
C THR A 164 -6.31 5.31 3.98
N ALA A 165 -5.20 4.58 3.90
CA ALA A 165 -3.86 5.18 3.87
C ALA A 165 -3.66 6.08 2.64
N ALA A 166 -4.14 5.70 1.47
CA ALA A 166 -4.04 6.51 0.26
C ALA A 166 -4.82 7.83 0.38
N ILE A 167 -6.00 7.81 1.00
CA ILE A 167 -6.79 9.03 1.29
C ILE A 167 -6.06 9.90 2.32
N TYR A 168 -5.49 9.27 3.33
CA TYR A 168 -4.71 9.97 4.34
C TYR A 168 -3.43 10.60 3.75
N ASP A 169 -2.78 9.94 2.78
CA ASP A 169 -1.68 10.53 2.02
C ASP A 169 -2.08 11.79 1.28
N LYS A 170 -3.24 11.78 0.64
CA LYS A 170 -3.79 12.97 -0.01
C LYS A 170 -3.98 14.12 0.97
N TYR A 171 -4.46 13.83 2.18
CA TYR A 171 -4.60 14.82 3.24
C TYR A 171 -3.24 15.42 3.65
N LEU A 172 -2.23 14.59 3.90
CA LEU A 172 -0.89 15.05 4.29
C LEU A 172 -0.22 15.90 3.21
N LEU A 173 -0.33 15.49 1.95
CA LEU A 173 0.37 16.12 0.83
C LEU A 173 -0.37 17.36 0.30
N ASN A 174 -1.69 17.30 0.14
CA ASN A 174 -2.46 18.35 -0.48
C ASN A 174 -3.03 19.37 0.50
N ASN A 175 -3.54 18.91 1.66
CA ASN A 175 -4.14 19.82 2.64
C ASN A 175 -3.11 20.43 3.58
N LEU A 176 -2.19 19.62 4.09
CA LEU A 176 -1.13 20.09 5.00
C LEU A 176 0.15 20.52 4.28
N GLN A 177 0.27 20.28 2.98
CA GLN A 177 1.41 20.66 2.14
C GLN A 177 2.76 20.14 2.68
N ILE A 178 2.75 18.97 3.36
CA ILE A 178 3.97 18.36 3.85
C ILE A 178 4.74 17.81 2.63
N SER A 179 6.04 18.11 2.56
CA SER A 179 6.89 17.63 1.46
C SER A 179 6.83 16.11 1.31
N PRO A 180 6.61 15.58 0.09
CA PRO A 180 6.58 14.13 -0.18
C PRO A 180 7.84 13.40 0.32
N LEU A 181 9.01 14.05 0.21
CA LEU A 181 10.27 13.51 0.69
C LEU A 181 10.25 13.30 2.21
N LYS A 182 9.78 14.30 2.96
CA LYS A 182 9.65 14.19 4.44
C LYS A 182 8.70 13.07 4.82
N VAL A 183 7.51 13.04 4.20
CA VAL A 183 6.51 11.99 4.46
C VAL A 183 7.13 10.62 4.24
N GLN A 184 7.81 10.39 3.11
CA GLN A 184 8.30 9.09 2.74
C GLN A 184 9.52 8.63 3.56
N LEU A 185 10.42 9.58 3.91
CA LEU A 185 11.58 9.30 4.75
C LEU A 185 11.15 8.83 6.15
N TYR A 186 10.33 9.63 6.84
CA TYR A 186 9.88 9.29 8.20
C TYR A 186 8.95 8.09 8.22
N PHE A 187 8.07 7.95 7.23
CA PHE A 187 7.23 6.78 7.05
C PHE A 187 8.06 5.49 6.99
N SER A 188 9.11 5.47 6.17
CA SER A 188 9.98 4.28 6.05
C SER A 188 10.69 3.98 7.37
N CYS A 189 11.20 4.99 8.07
CA CYS A 189 11.83 4.83 9.38
C CYS A 189 10.84 4.28 10.43
N PHE A 190 9.62 4.81 10.48
CA PHE A 190 8.59 4.32 11.41
C PHE A 190 8.14 2.90 11.11
N LEU A 191 8.07 2.50 9.84
CA LEU A 191 7.78 1.12 9.48
C LEU A 191 8.87 0.15 9.99
N VAL A 192 10.14 0.54 9.90
CA VAL A 192 11.24 -0.26 10.47
C VAL A 192 11.03 -0.44 11.97
N LEU A 193 10.71 0.64 12.71
CA LEU A 193 10.47 0.57 14.16
C LEU A 193 9.26 -0.34 14.47
N ILE A 194 8.15 -0.16 13.77
CA ILE A 194 6.93 -0.96 13.96
C ILE A 194 7.24 -2.45 13.75
N TYR A 195 7.85 -2.81 12.61
CA TYR A 195 8.11 -4.22 12.33
C TYR A 195 9.24 -4.81 13.17
N LEU A 196 10.19 -4.03 13.64
CA LEU A 196 11.21 -4.46 14.58
C LEU A 196 10.58 -4.86 15.93
N ILE A 197 9.64 -4.06 16.45
CA ILE A 197 8.91 -4.37 17.68
C ILE A 197 8.15 -5.70 17.52
N PHE A 198 7.42 -5.86 16.41
CA PHE A 198 6.70 -7.12 16.15
C PHE A 198 7.63 -8.31 15.95
N PHE A 199 8.78 -8.10 15.31
CA PHE A 199 9.77 -9.16 15.11
C PHE A 199 10.34 -9.68 16.43
N VAL A 200 10.69 -8.78 17.35
CA VAL A 200 11.20 -9.15 18.69
C VAL A 200 10.15 -9.85 19.55
N HIS A 201 8.85 -9.53 19.39
CA HIS A 201 7.78 -10.15 20.18
C HIS A 201 7.37 -11.55 19.68
N ILE A 202 7.76 -11.95 18.47
CA ILE A 202 7.38 -13.23 17.87
C ILE A 202 8.50 -14.28 17.96
N GLN A 203 9.71 -13.86 18.32
CA GLN A 203 10.79 -14.79 18.69
C GLN A 203 10.64 -15.26 20.13
#